data_a815705950f6d4203632ba401b60cabc
#
_entry.id   a815705950f6d4203632ba401b60cabc
#
_cell.length_a   1.000
_cell.length_b   1.000
_cell.length_c   1.000
_cell.angle_alpha   90.00
_cell.angle_beta   90.00
_cell.angle_gamma   90.00
#
_symmetry.space_group_name_H-M   'P 1'
#
loop_
_entity.id
_entity.type
_entity.pdbx_description
1 polymer ?
#
loop_
_entity_poly.entity_id
_entity_poly.type
_entity_poly.pdbx_seq_one_letter_code
_entity_poly.pdbx_strand_id
1 'polypeptide(L)'
;MGCGAGGSCTPRPPIRQQPAPETRVVAVVFLGLLLDLLAFTLLLPLLPGLLESHGRAHDPLYGSWQRGVDWFAAAIGMPAEKRYNSVLFGGLIGSVFSLLQFLSAPLTGAVSDCLGRRPGMLLSLAGVATSYAAWAASKSFAAFLASRVIGGISKGNVSLCTAIVADLGSPSARSKGMAVIGVAFSLGFTLGPTLGAFLPSETVPWLALLFAISDLLFIWCFLPETLPPQKRAPSVSLGFRAAVDLLSPLALLRFSAVARGPDPPTGVRLGSLRGLGLVYFLYLFLFSGLEFTLSFLVHQRFQFSRVEQGKMFFFIGLTMATIQGAYARRIRPGREIAAVKRAILLLIPASLFVGWGHTLPILGLGLLLYSWAAAVVVPCLSSVVAGYGSPRQKGTVMGTLRSLGALARAVGPVVAASAYWLAGARVCYTVCAALFLLPFSILRTLSPAAQTLKAE
;
A
#
# COMPACT_ATOMS: atom_id res chain seq x y z
N MET A 1 20.95 21.75 -71.53
CA MET A 1 20.76 23.09 -70.93
C MET A 1 19.73 22.95 -69.79
N GLY A 2 20.05 23.41 -68.65
CA GLY A 2 19.08 23.63 -67.56
C GLY A 2 19.27 22.70 -66.34
N CYS A 3 20.32 22.92 -65.60
CA CYS A 3 20.42 22.49 -64.21
C CYS A 3 19.40 23.21 -63.36
N GLY A 4 18.71 22.51 -62.50
CA GLY A 4 17.93 23.06 -61.39
C GLY A 4 18.01 22.06 -60.27
N ALA A 5 18.90 22.19 -59.41
CA ALA A 5 19.05 22.90 -58.17
C ALA A 5 18.46 22.18 -56.97
N GLY A 6 19.28 21.76 -56.10
CA GLY A 6 19.21 21.78 -54.65
C GLY A 6 17.87 21.68 -53.94
N GLY A 7 17.37 20.46 -53.78
CA GLY A 7 16.40 20.14 -52.72
C GLY A 7 17.14 19.98 -51.40
N SER A 8 17.09 21.00 -50.51
CA SER A 8 17.53 20.88 -49.12
C SER A 8 16.71 19.79 -48.44
N CYS A 9 17.32 18.67 -48.13
CA CYS A 9 16.75 17.67 -47.25
C CYS A 9 16.66 18.27 -45.84
N THR A 10 15.54 18.90 -45.54
CA THR A 10 15.19 19.14 -44.14
C THR A 10 15.05 17.81 -43.43
N PRO A 11 15.79 17.57 -42.33
CA PRO A 11 15.61 16.36 -41.55
C PRO A 11 14.16 16.26 -41.12
N ARG A 12 13.49 15.12 -41.41
CA ARG A 12 12.18 14.88 -40.87
C ARG A 12 12.22 15.08 -39.34
N PRO A 13 11.32 15.91 -38.78
CA PRO A 13 11.25 16.03 -37.31
C PRO A 13 11.07 14.64 -36.71
N PRO A 14 11.75 14.32 -35.59
CA PRO A 14 11.61 13.05 -34.95
C PRO A 14 10.13 12.78 -34.69
N ILE A 15 9.67 11.56 -35.01
CA ILE A 15 8.30 11.12 -34.80
C ILE A 15 7.98 11.38 -33.33
N ARG A 16 7.24 12.45 -33.04
CA ARG A 16 6.69 12.67 -31.69
C ARG A 16 5.79 11.49 -31.40
N GLN A 17 6.27 10.58 -30.56
CA GLN A 17 5.40 9.55 -29.99
C GLN A 17 4.26 10.29 -29.29
N GLN A 18 3.06 10.18 -29.84
CA GLN A 18 1.87 10.72 -29.18
C GLN A 18 1.77 10.08 -27.80
N PRO A 19 1.57 10.86 -26.73
CA PRO A 19 1.41 10.31 -25.40
C PRO A 19 0.25 9.30 -25.44
N ALA A 20 0.47 8.11 -24.89
CA ALA A 20 -0.57 7.10 -24.83
C ALA A 20 -1.80 7.67 -24.10
N PRO A 21 -3.03 7.36 -24.54
CA PRO A 21 -4.23 7.89 -23.94
C PRO A 21 -4.26 7.55 -22.44
N GLU A 22 -4.51 8.54 -21.59
CA GLU A 22 -4.47 8.41 -20.11
C GLU A 22 -5.31 7.21 -19.61
N THR A 23 -6.46 6.95 -20.26
CA THR A 23 -7.32 5.80 -19.95
C THR A 23 -6.62 4.47 -20.14
N ARG A 24 -5.78 4.33 -21.19
CA ARG A 24 -5.02 3.10 -21.45
C ARG A 24 -3.98 2.87 -20.36
N VAL A 25 -3.26 3.90 -19.94
CA VAL A 25 -2.28 3.81 -18.86
C VAL A 25 -2.94 3.37 -17.56
N VAL A 26 -4.08 3.98 -17.20
CA VAL A 26 -4.83 3.61 -15.99
C VAL A 26 -5.32 2.16 -16.06
N ALA A 27 -5.82 1.70 -17.22
CA ALA A 27 -6.26 0.31 -17.38
C ALA A 27 -5.10 -0.70 -17.25
N VAL A 28 -3.93 -0.39 -17.83
CA VAL A 28 -2.73 -1.24 -17.72
C VAL A 28 -2.26 -1.31 -16.26
N VAL A 29 -2.20 -0.17 -15.58
CA VAL A 29 -1.83 -0.11 -14.14
C VAL A 29 -2.82 -0.90 -13.29
N PHE A 30 -4.13 -0.79 -13.58
CA PHE A 30 -5.17 -1.53 -12.86
C PHE A 30 -5.00 -3.05 -12.99
N LEU A 31 -4.88 -3.54 -14.22
CA LEU A 31 -4.78 -4.98 -14.48
C LEU A 31 -3.47 -5.57 -13.95
N GLY A 32 -2.35 -4.88 -14.16
CA GLY A 32 -1.07 -5.30 -13.61
C GLY A 32 -1.10 -5.34 -12.08
N LEU A 33 -1.57 -4.28 -11.44
CA LEU A 33 -1.67 -4.24 -9.98
C LEU A 33 -2.65 -5.30 -9.44
N LEU A 34 -3.73 -5.60 -10.15
CA LEU A 34 -4.67 -6.65 -9.75
C LEU A 34 -4.01 -8.03 -9.80
N LEU A 35 -3.26 -8.35 -10.87
CA LEU A 35 -2.50 -9.61 -10.98
C LEU A 35 -1.47 -9.75 -9.86
N ASP A 36 -0.72 -8.69 -9.58
CA ASP A 36 0.26 -8.65 -8.49
C ASP A 36 -0.39 -8.85 -7.12
N LEU A 37 -1.53 -8.19 -6.86
CA LEU A 37 -2.24 -8.33 -5.59
C LEU A 37 -2.90 -9.70 -5.44
N LEU A 38 -3.42 -10.30 -6.50
CA LEU A 38 -3.89 -11.69 -6.48
C LEU A 38 -2.76 -12.63 -6.10
N ALA A 39 -1.58 -12.52 -6.75
CA ALA A 39 -0.41 -13.31 -6.38
C ALA A 39 -0.02 -13.16 -4.90
N PHE A 40 -0.05 -11.93 -4.40
CA PHE A 40 0.33 -11.62 -3.03
C PHE A 40 -0.65 -12.17 -1.99
N THR A 41 -1.94 -12.04 -2.24
CA THR A 41 -2.98 -12.36 -1.26
C THR A 41 -3.37 -13.83 -1.21
N LEU A 42 -2.99 -14.63 -2.22
CA LEU A 42 -3.14 -16.09 -2.21
C LEU A 42 -2.50 -16.75 -0.98
N LEU A 43 -1.43 -16.19 -0.45
CA LEU A 43 -0.73 -16.72 0.73
C LEU A 43 -1.55 -16.61 2.01
N LEU A 44 -2.37 -15.57 2.14
CA LEU A 44 -2.99 -15.20 3.41
C LEU A 44 -3.78 -16.34 4.08
N PRO A 45 -4.66 -17.09 3.37
CA PRO A 45 -5.40 -18.19 3.99
C PRO A 45 -4.53 -19.42 4.31
N LEU A 46 -3.38 -19.56 3.62
CA LEU A 46 -2.49 -20.70 3.82
C LEU A 46 -1.52 -20.50 4.98
N LEU A 47 -1.26 -19.27 5.37
CA LEU A 47 -0.22 -18.95 6.35
C LEU A 47 -0.34 -19.75 7.65
N PRO A 48 -1.52 -19.92 8.29
CA PRO A 48 -1.64 -20.71 9.50
C PRO A 48 -1.28 -22.19 9.30
N GLY A 49 -1.74 -22.79 8.19
CA GLY A 49 -1.44 -24.21 7.89
C GLY A 49 0.04 -24.44 7.53
N LEU A 50 0.63 -23.51 6.79
CA LEU A 50 2.05 -23.52 6.45
C LEU A 50 2.91 -23.42 7.72
N LEU A 51 2.58 -22.53 8.64
CA LEU A 51 3.28 -22.37 9.91
C LEU A 51 3.18 -23.65 10.75
N GLU A 52 2.01 -24.27 10.79
CA GLU A 52 1.81 -25.53 11.50
C GLU A 52 2.62 -26.69 10.91
N SER A 53 2.76 -26.75 9.57
CA SER A 53 3.58 -27.79 8.91
C SER A 53 5.06 -27.65 9.24
N HIS A 54 5.59 -26.43 9.29
CA HIS A 54 6.98 -26.16 9.70
C HIS A 54 7.22 -26.45 11.18
N GLY A 55 6.23 -26.19 12.05
CA GLY A 55 6.31 -26.55 13.46
C GLY A 55 6.39 -28.05 13.68
N ARG A 56 5.63 -28.86 12.90
CA ARG A 56 5.69 -30.33 12.93
C ARG A 56 7.02 -30.89 12.43
N ALA A 57 7.66 -30.20 11.49
CA ALA A 57 8.96 -30.59 10.95
C ALA A 57 10.15 -30.28 11.87
N HIS A 58 9.93 -29.71 13.05
CA HIS A 58 10.96 -29.33 14.03
C HIS A 58 12.05 -28.41 13.45
N ASP A 59 11.69 -27.50 12.57
CA ASP A 59 12.63 -26.53 11.99
C ASP A 59 13.18 -25.59 13.08
N PRO A 60 14.52 -25.50 13.26
CA PRO A 60 15.14 -24.77 14.37
C PRO A 60 14.90 -23.26 14.29
N LEU A 61 14.81 -22.70 13.08
CA LEU A 61 14.51 -21.28 12.88
C LEU A 61 13.04 -20.98 13.23
N TYR A 62 12.13 -21.88 12.84
CA TYR A 62 10.72 -21.80 13.23
C TYR A 62 10.59 -21.81 14.76
N GLY A 63 11.27 -22.74 15.44
CA GLY A 63 11.25 -22.84 16.89
C GLY A 63 11.78 -21.58 17.59
N SER A 64 12.80 -20.93 17.03
CA SER A 64 13.32 -19.67 17.57
C SER A 64 12.34 -18.52 17.39
N TRP A 65 11.70 -18.43 16.22
CA TRP A 65 10.66 -17.44 15.94
C TRP A 65 9.43 -17.67 16.85
N GLN A 66 8.99 -18.93 17.00
CA GLN A 66 7.86 -19.27 17.87
C GLN A 66 8.13 -18.87 19.33
N ARG A 67 9.34 -19.10 19.86
CA ARG A 67 9.69 -18.64 21.22
C ARG A 67 9.57 -17.11 21.37
N GLY A 68 9.94 -16.35 20.33
CA GLY A 68 9.78 -14.90 20.32
C GLY A 68 8.30 -14.48 20.32
N VAL A 69 7.47 -15.18 19.55
CA VAL A 69 6.01 -14.95 19.52
C VAL A 69 5.38 -15.28 20.86
N ASP A 70 5.75 -16.42 21.47
CA ASP A 70 5.23 -16.85 22.78
C ASP A 70 5.66 -15.90 23.90
N TRP A 71 6.90 -15.42 23.87
CA TRP A 71 7.37 -14.41 24.80
C TRP A 71 6.59 -13.10 24.68
N PHE A 72 6.38 -12.62 23.45
CA PHE A 72 5.60 -11.41 23.23
C PHE A 72 4.14 -11.58 23.63
N ALA A 73 3.52 -12.73 23.30
CA ALA A 73 2.16 -13.07 23.70
C ALA A 73 1.99 -13.04 25.22
N ALA A 74 2.94 -13.64 25.95
CA ALA A 74 2.95 -13.65 27.41
C ALA A 74 3.13 -12.23 27.97
N ALA A 75 4.02 -11.41 27.38
CA ALA A 75 4.27 -10.05 27.82
C ALA A 75 3.05 -9.13 27.69
N ILE A 76 2.18 -9.36 26.69
CA ILE A 76 0.92 -8.60 26.50
C ILE A 76 -0.29 -9.24 27.19
N GLY A 77 -0.14 -10.35 27.91
CA GLY A 77 -1.23 -11.05 28.61
C GLY A 77 -2.22 -11.77 27.69
N MET A 78 -1.80 -12.18 26.49
CA MET A 78 -2.64 -12.92 25.55
C MET A 78 -2.86 -14.35 26.03
N PRO A 79 -4.12 -14.89 26.02
CA PRO A 79 -4.39 -16.27 26.37
C PRO A 79 -3.63 -17.25 25.46
N ALA A 80 -3.18 -18.38 26.04
CA ALA A 80 -2.45 -19.44 25.34
C ALA A 80 -3.37 -20.28 24.43
N GLU A 81 -4.09 -19.64 23.52
CA GLU A 81 -4.97 -20.28 22.54
C GLU A 81 -4.28 -20.33 21.18
N LYS A 82 -4.22 -21.52 20.57
CA LYS A 82 -3.54 -21.75 19.28
C LYS A 82 -3.97 -20.78 18.18
N ARG A 83 -5.24 -20.38 18.18
CA ARG A 83 -5.77 -19.48 17.16
C ARG A 83 -5.24 -18.06 17.30
N TYR A 84 -5.18 -17.51 18.53
CA TYR A 84 -4.59 -16.19 18.77
C TYR A 84 -3.10 -16.19 18.44
N ASN A 85 -2.39 -17.25 18.85
CA ASN A 85 -0.98 -17.40 18.55
C ASN A 85 -0.71 -17.43 17.03
N SER A 86 -1.50 -18.17 16.25
CA SER A 86 -1.37 -18.22 14.77
C SER A 86 -1.62 -16.86 14.09
N VAL A 87 -2.59 -16.09 14.59
CA VAL A 87 -2.87 -14.74 14.07
C VAL A 87 -1.71 -13.80 14.41
N LEU A 88 -1.21 -13.85 15.66
CA LEU A 88 -0.08 -13.04 16.11
C LEU A 88 1.20 -13.37 15.32
N PHE A 89 1.50 -14.65 15.14
CA PHE A 89 2.64 -15.12 14.37
C PHE A 89 2.61 -14.61 12.93
N GLY A 90 1.47 -14.78 12.25
CA GLY A 90 1.26 -14.27 10.89
C GLY A 90 1.36 -12.75 10.80
N GLY A 91 0.82 -12.05 11.79
CA GLY A 91 0.91 -10.59 11.89
C GLY A 91 2.34 -10.08 12.05
N LEU A 92 3.17 -10.76 12.84
CA LEU A 92 4.59 -10.41 12.99
C LEU A 92 5.38 -10.65 11.71
N ILE A 93 5.12 -11.72 10.96
CA ILE A 93 5.71 -11.91 9.61
C ILE A 93 5.27 -10.78 8.68
N GLY A 94 3.99 -10.39 8.70
CA GLY A 94 3.48 -9.25 7.93
C GLY A 94 4.12 -7.92 8.33
N SER A 95 4.41 -7.73 9.62
CA SER A 95 5.14 -6.54 10.12
C SER A 95 6.57 -6.49 9.60
N VAL A 96 7.30 -7.62 9.57
CA VAL A 96 8.64 -7.71 8.98
C VAL A 96 8.59 -7.41 7.48
N PHE A 97 7.65 -7.98 6.75
CA PHE A 97 7.45 -7.67 5.33
C PHE A 97 7.19 -6.18 5.10
N SER A 98 6.33 -5.57 5.93
CA SER A 98 6.03 -4.14 5.86
C SER A 98 7.23 -3.27 6.21
N LEU A 99 8.08 -3.70 7.16
CA LEU A 99 9.31 -3.02 7.49
C LEU A 99 10.31 -3.02 6.31
N LEU A 100 10.45 -4.15 5.62
CA LEU A 100 11.27 -4.24 4.42
C LEU A 100 10.74 -3.35 3.29
N GLN A 101 9.43 -3.31 3.12
CA GLN A 101 8.77 -2.42 2.16
C GLN A 101 8.97 -0.93 2.54
N PHE A 102 8.97 -0.61 3.83
CA PHE A 102 9.31 0.73 4.33
C PHE A 102 10.71 1.18 3.87
N LEU A 103 11.70 0.29 3.95
CA LEU A 103 13.07 0.58 3.54
C LEU A 103 13.23 0.68 2.01
N SER A 104 12.52 -0.17 1.26
CA SER A 104 12.70 -0.28 -0.20
C SER A 104 11.86 0.71 -1.02
N ALA A 105 10.67 1.09 -0.56
CA ALA A 105 9.74 1.90 -1.34
C ALA A 105 10.29 3.29 -1.76
N PRO A 106 10.99 4.06 -0.89
CA PRO A 106 11.52 5.35 -1.30
C PRO A 106 12.71 5.21 -2.24
N LEU A 107 13.52 4.16 -2.07
CA LEU A 107 14.62 3.85 -2.98
C LEU A 107 14.10 3.51 -4.38
N THR A 108 13.09 2.64 -4.46
CA THR A 108 12.44 2.27 -5.72
C THR A 108 11.82 3.51 -6.41
N GLY A 109 11.20 4.41 -5.64
CA GLY A 109 10.67 5.67 -6.13
C GLY A 109 11.76 6.56 -6.74
N ALA A 110 12.86 6.77 -6.01
CA ALA A 110 13.99 7.59 -6.46
C ALA A 110 14.69 7.00 -7.70
N VAL A 111 14.91 5.69 -7.71
CA VAL A 111 15.49 4.99 -8.87
C VAL A 111 14.60 5.14 -10.10
N SER A 112 13.27 5.08 -9.94
CA SER A 112 12.34 5.26 -11.05
C SER A 112 12.30 6.69 -11.60
N ASP A 113 12.60 7.69 -10.78
CA ASP A 113 12.72 9.09 -11.24
C ASP A 113 13.93 9.28 -12.16
N CYS A 114 14.98 8.44 -12.03
CA CYS A 114 16.19 8.50 -12.86
C CYS A 114 16.11 7.57 -14.08
N LEU A 115 15.77 6.29 -13.87
CA LEU A 115 15.76 5.28 -14.94
C LEU A 115 14.51 5.37 -15.83
N GLY A 116 13.41 5.85 -15.29
CA GLY A 116 12.09 5.83 -15.90
C GLY A 116 11.14 4.87 -15.18
N ARG A 117 9.83 5.04 -15.41
CA ARG A 117 8.80 4.27 -14.71
C ARG A 117 8.76 2.82 -15.15
N ARG A 118 8.81 2.59 -16.46
CA ARG A 118 8.73 1.23 -17.03
C ARG A 118 9.90 0.35 -16.63
N PRO A 119 11.18 0.76 -16.74
CA PRO A 119 12.31 -0.04 -16.26
C PRO A 119 12.24 -0.32 -14.75
N GLY A 120 11.89 0.68 -13.94
CA GLY A 120 11.72 0.51 -12.50
C GLY A 120 10.64 -0.52 -12.15
N MET A 121 9.50 -0.48 -12.85
CA MET A 121 8.40 -1.44 -12.68
C MET A 121 8.85 -2.87 -13.02
N LEU A 122 9.50 -3.06 -14.17
CA LEU A 122 9.98 -4.37 -14.61
C LEU A 122 11.00 -4.96 -13.64
N LEU A 123 11.92 -4.15 -13.12
CA LEU A 123 12.89 -4.57 -12.11
C LEU A 123 12.19 -5.03 -10.81
N SER A 124 11.22 -4.27 -10.34
CA SER A 124 10.42 -4.60 -9.16
C SER A 124 9.65 -5.91 -9.35
N LEU A 125 8.96 -6.08 -10.49
CA LEU A 125 8.19 -7.28 -10.80
C LEU A 125 9.07 -8.52 -11.00
N ALA A 126 10.25 -8.38 -11.60
CA ALA A 126 11.23 -9.46 -11.69
C ALA A 126 11.68 -9.95 -10.32
N GLY A 127 11.95 -9.04 -9.38
CA GLY A 127 12.27 -9.37 -7.99
C GLY A 127 11.11 -10.05 -7.26
N VAL A 128 9.87 -9.62 -7.49
CA VAL A 128 8.67 -10.26 -6.94
C VAL A 128 8.49 -11.66 -7.51
N ALA A 129 8.64 -11.85 -8.82
CA ALA A 129 8.59 -13.19 -9.45
C ALA A 129 9.67 -14.12 -8.87
N THR A 130 10.90 -13.62 -8.68
CA THR A 130 11.98 -14.36 -8.02
C THR A 130 11.60 -14.80 -6.61
N SER A 131 10.93 -13.92 -5.84
CA SER A 131 10.45 -14.24 -4.50
C SER A 131 9.42 -15.39 -4.52
N TYR A 132 8.50 -15.40 -5.48
CA TYR A 132 7.53 -16.49 -5.59
C TYR A 132 8.17 -17.78 -6.11
N ALA A 133 9.15 -17.71 -7.01
CA ALA A 133 9.93 -18.88 -7.41
C ALA A 133 10.68 -19.49 -6.21
N ALA A 134 11.32 -18.66 -5.39
CA ALA A 134 11.97 -19.10 -4.16
C ALA A 134 10.97 -19.72 -3.17
N TRP A 135 9.75 -19.17 -3.05
CA TRP A 135 8.70 -19.75 -2.22
C TRP A 135 8.23 -21.11 -2.77
N ALA A 136 7.97 -21.21 -4.07
CA ALA A 136 7.54 -22.47 -4.71
C ALA A 136 8.58 -23.59 -4.56
N ALA A 137 9.88 -23.24 -4.58
CA ALA A 137 10.99 -24.18 -4.38
C ALA A 137 11.33 -24.41 -2.90
N SER A 138 10.72 -23.69 -1.94
CA SER A 138 11.09 -23.74 -0.52
C SER A 138 10.66 -25.05 0.13
N LYS A 139 11.59 -25.69 0.86
CA LYS A 139 11.36 -26.89 1.67
C LYS A 139 11.53 -26.66 3.17
N SER A 140 12.04 -25.51 3.60
CA SER A 140 12.30 -25.15 4.99
C SER A 140 11.68 -23.79 5.33
N PHE A 141 11.45 -23.55 6.62
CA PHE A 141 10.99 -22.25 7.09
C PHE A 141 11.96 -21.11 6.75
N ALA A 142 13.27 -21.38 6.82
CA ALA A 142 14.30 -20.43 6.45
C ALA A 142 14.19 -20.01 4.97
N ALA A 143 13.99 -20.95 4.04
CA ALA A 143 13.80 -20.66 2.63
C ALA A 143 12.49 -19.89 2.37
N PHE A 144 11.41 -20.24 3.06
CA PHE A 144 10.16 -19.48 3.03
C PHE A 144 10.36 -18.05 3.52
N LEU A 145 11.02 -17.85 4.67
CA LEU A 145 11.29 -16.52 5.21
C LEU A 145 12.18 -15.69 4.27
N ALA A 146 13.23 -16.31 3.70
CA ALA A 146 14.08 -15.66 2.69
C ALA A 146 13.26 -15.20 1.47
N SER A 147 12.32 -16.02 0.99
CA SER A 147 11.42 -15.60 -0.08
C SER A 147 10.57 -14.38 0.29
N ARG A 148 10.12 -14.28 1.56
CA ARG A 148 9.38 -13.10 2.05
C ARG A 148 10.26 -11.87 2.15
N VAL A 149 11.52 -12.02 2.54
CA VAL A 149 12.50 -10.92 2.56
C VAL A 149 12.73 -10.38 1.14
N ILE A 150 13.00 -11.26 0.17
CA ILE A 150 13.17 -10.87 -1.24
C ILE A 150 11.90 -10.15 -1.74
N GLY A 151 10.72 -10.71 -1.46
CA GLY A 151 9.44 -10.11 -1.84
C GLY A 151 9.21 -8.74 -1.21
N GLY A 152 9.52 -8.57 0.08
CA GLY A 152 9.37 -7.30 0.80
C GLY A 152 10.25 -6.19 0.22
N ILE A 153 11.51 -6.50 -0.08
CA ILE A 153 12.46 -5.57 -0.69
C ILE A 153 12.03 -5.22 -2.13
N SER A 154 11.54 -6.20 -2.89
CA SER A 154 11.17 -6.01 -4.29
C SER A 154 9.80 -5.37 -4.50
N LYS A 155 8.94 -5.28 -3.46
CA LYS A 155 7.55 -4.80 -3.54
C LYS A 155 7.45 -3.26 -3.70
N GLY A 156 8.23 -2.71 -4.61
CA GLY A 156 8.18 -1.29 -4.99
C GLY A 156 7.14 -0.97 -6.07
N ASN A 157 6.58 -1.98 -6.74
CA ASN A 157 5.63 -1.83 -7.84
C ASN A 157 4.38 -1.00 -7.48
N VAL A 158 3.89 -1.10 -6.25
CA VAL A 158 2.74 -0.29 -5.79
C VAL A 158 3.08 1.21 -5.74
N SER A 159 4.27 1.59 -5.28
CA SER A 159 4.72 2.99 -5.32
C SER A 159 4.91 3.49 -6.74
N LEU A 160 5.37 2.61 -7.63
CA LEU A 160 5.52 2.92 -9.06
C LEU A 160 4.16 3.08 -9.75
N CYS A 161 3.16 2.24 -9.47
CA CYS A 161 1.79 2.41 -9.95
C CYS A 161 1.24 3.79 -9.57
N THR A 162 1.42 4.21 -8.32
CA THR A 162 0.97 5.53 -7.86
C THR A 162 1.77 6.67 -8.51
N ALA A 163 3.07 6.48 -8.77
CA ALA A 163 3.90 7.46 -9.48
C ALA A 163 3.49 7.58 -10.97
N ILE A 164 3.23 6.46 -11.65
CA ILE A 164 2.73 6.44 -13.04
C ILE A 164 1.41 7.19 -13.15
N VAL A 165 0.47 6.93 -12.23
CA VAL A 165 -0.81 7.67 -12.19
C VAL A 165 -0.59 9.14 -11.84
N ALA A 166 0.38 9.46 -10.99
CA ALA A 166 0.76 10.83 -10.69
C ALA A 166 1.35 11.60 -11.89
N ASP A 167 1.97 10.88 -12.85
CA ASP A 167 2.52 11.46 -14.07
C ASP A 167 1.44 11.86 -15.09
N LEU A 168 0.18 11.42 -14.93
CA LEU A 168 -0.93 11.81 -15.80
C LEU A 168 -1.16 13.32 -15.76
N GLY A 169 -1.43 13.89 -16.93
CA GLY A 169 -1.49 15.34 -17.11
C GLY A 169 -2.68 16.00 -16.40
N SER A 170 -3.87 15.40 -16.48
CA SER A 170 -5.09 15.99 -15.94
C SER A 170 -5.32 15.63 -14.45
N PRO A 171 -5.68 16.59 -13.58
CA PRO A 171 -6.05 16.32 -12.19
C PRO A 171 -7.20 15.33 -12.05
N SER A 172 -8.15 15.36 -13.00
CA SER A 172 -9.28 14.43 -13.03
C SER A 172 -8.83 12.99 -13.31
N ALA A 173 -7.95 12.75 -14.30
CA ALA A 173 -7.42 11.43 -14.60
C ALA A 173 -6.58 10.89 -13.44
N ARG A 174 -5.81 11.75 -12.77
CA ARG A 174 -5.01 11.40 -11.59
C ARG A 174 -5.90 10.93 -10.43
N SER A 175 -6.92 11.71 -10.08
CA SER A 175 -7.86 11.35 -9.00
C SER A 175 -8.60 10.04 -9.31
N LYS A 176 -9.10 9.89 -10.55
CA LYS A 176 -9.73 8.66 -11.01
C LYS A 176 -8.77 7.47 -10.99
N GLY A 177 -7.55 7.66 -11.46
CA GLY A 177 -6.51 6.62 -11.46
C GLY A 177 -6.16 6.16 -10.05
N MET A 178 -6.04 7.06 -9.07
CA MET A 178 -5.81 6.70 -7.67
C MET A 178 -6.98 5.91 -7.08
N ALA A 179 -8.23 6.28 -7.41
CA ALA A 179 -9.40 5.50 -7.00
C ALA A 179 -9.41 4.09 -7.64
N VAL A 180 -9.00 3.98 -8.91
CA VAL A 180 -8.89 2.69 -9.62
C VAL A 180 -7.82 1.80 -9.01
N ILE A 181 -6.67 2.36 -8.57
CA ILE A 181 -5.67 1.64 -7.76
C ILE A 181 -6.32 1.09 -6.49
N GLY A 182 -7.15 1.88 -5.79
CA GLY A 182 -7.91 1.43 -4.63
C GLY A 182 -8.83 0.25 -4.95
N VAL A 183 -9.55 0.29 -6.07
CA VAL A 183 -10.39 -0.83 -6.55
C VAL A 183 -9.56 -2.10 -6.75
N ALA A 184 -8.37 -2.00 -7.37
CA ALA A 184 -7.47 -3.15 -7.54
C ALA A 184 -7.08 -3.76 -6.19
N PHE A 185 -6.76 -2.93 -5.19
CA PHE A 185 -6.50 -3.39 -3.81
C PHE A 185 -7.69 -4.12 -3.22
N SER A 186 -8.88 -3.54 -3.27
CA SER A 186 -10.08 -4.14 -2.70
C SER A 186 -10.43 -5.47 -3.37
N LEU A 187 -10.34 -5.55 -4.70
CA LEU A 187 -10.57 -6.79 -5.45
C LEU A 187 -9.50 -7.84 -5.16
N GLY A 188 -8.23 -7.46 -5.15
CA GLY A 188 -7.12 -8.36 -4.85
C GLY A 188 -7.23 -8.97 -3.46
N PHE A 189 -7.50 -8.17 -2.43
CA PHE A 189 -7.69 -8.64 -1.06
C PHE A 189 -9.01 -9.37 -0.82
N THR A 190 -10.00 -9.25 -1.71
CA THR A 190 -11.25 -10.01 -1.66
C THR A 190 -11.12 -11.34 -2.40
N LEU A 191 -10.64 -11.31 -3.64
CA LEU A 191 -10.61 -12.49 -4.51
C LEU A 191 -9.41 -13.41 -4.22
N GLY A 192 -8.24 -12.84 -3.90
CA GLY A 192 -7.03 -13.62 -3.68
C GLY A 192 -7.13 -14.62 -2.54
N PRO A 193 -7.51 -14.21 -1.31
CA PRO A 193 -7.70 -15.16 -0.21
C PRO A 193 -8.80 -16.19 -0.50
N THR A 194 -9.86 -15.79 -1.21
CA THR A 194 -10.93 -16.71 -1.63
C THR A 194 -10.37 -17.78 -2.56
N LEU A 195 -9.63 -17.40 -3.60
CA LEU A 195 -8.97 -18.35 -4.49
C LEU A 195 -7.98 -19.25 -3.76
N GLY A 196 -7.15 -18.67 -2.88
CA GLY A 196 -6.17 -19.43 -2.10
C GLY A 196 -6.79 -20.45 -1.16
N ALA A 197 -7.99 -20.18 -0.62
CA ALA A 197 -8.69 -21.10 0.28
C ALA A 197 -9.25 -22.36 -0.41
N PHE A 198 -9.55 -22.28 -1.72
CA PHE A 198 -10.09 -23.41 -2.50
C PHE A 198 -9.00 -24.29 -3.13
N LEU A 199 -7.75 -23.84 -3.12
CA LEU A 199 -6.66 -24.54 -3.80
C LEU A 199 -5.84 -25.39 -2.81
N PRO A 200 -5.26 -26.52 -3.27
CA PRO A 200 -4.29 -27.26 -2.48
C PRO A 200 -3.08 -26.39 -2.15
N SER A 201 -2.62 -26.47 -0.91
CA SER A 201 -1.51 -25.62 -0.39
C SER A 201 -0.23 -25.71 -1.24
N GLU A 202 0.02 -26.87 -1.86
CA GLU A 202 1.19 -27.11 -2.69
C GLU A 202 1.14 -26.41 -4.05
N THR A 203 -0.06 -26.14 -4.58
CA THR A 203 -0.24 -25.50 -5.89
C THR A 203 -0.24 -23.98 -5.82
N VAL A 204 -0.55 -23.41 -4.66
CA VAL A 204 -0.69 -21.95 -4.49
C VAL A 204 0.62 -21.18 -4.78
N PRO A 205 1.81 -21.61 -4.33
CA PRO A 205 3.05 -20.91 -4.67
C PRO A 205 3.31 -20.86 -6.20
N TRP A 206 2.99 -21.94 -6.91
CA TRP A 206 3.11 -22.00 -8.37
C TRP A 206 2.11 -21.09 -9.08
N LEU A 207 0.88 -21.01 -8.57
CA LEU A 207 -0.12 -20.09 -9.10
C LEU A 207 0.27 -18.62 -8.84
N ALA A 208 0.82 -18.32 -7.68
CA ALA A 208 1.36 -17.00 -7.38
C ALA A 208 2.51 -16.62 -8.32
N LEU A 209 3.41 -17.57 -8.60
CA LEU A 209 4.47 -17.39 -9.59
C LEU A 209 3.90 -17.16 -10.99
N LEU A 210 2.89 -17.94 -11.40
CA LEU A 210 2.22 -17.76 -12.69
C LEU A 210 1.61 -16.37 -12.83
N PHE A 211 0.91 -15.88 -11.81
CA PHE A 211 0.38 -14.50 -11.82
C PHE A 211 1.50 -13.45 -11.90
N ALA A 212 2.60 -13.64 -11.16
CA ALA A 212 3.72 -12.70 -11.18
C ALA A 212 4.44 -12.67 -12.54
N ILE A 213 4.64 -13.82 -13.18
CA ILE A 213 5.20 -13.90 -14.53
C ILE A 213 4.24 -13.28 -15.55
N SER A 214 2.94 -13.57 -15.43
CA SER A 214 1.92 -12.98 -16.29
C SER A 214 1.87 -11.46 -16.17
N ASP A 215 1.99 -10.93 -14.94
CA ASP A 215 2.07 -9.48 -14.70
C ASP A 215 3.34 -8.88 -15.30
N LEU A 216 4.48 -9.50 -15.08
CA LEU A 216 5.76 -9.06 -15.66
C LEU A 216 5.68 -8.96 -17.20
N LEU A 217 5.16 -10.00 -17.85
CA LEU A 217 4.98 -10.03 -19.30
C LEU A 217 3.94 -9.00 -19.77
N PHE A 218 2.83 -8.87 -19.05
CA PHE A 218 1.79 -7.91 -19.35
C PHE A 218 2.31 -6.46 -19.29
N ILE A 219 3.02 -6.10 -18.23
CA ILE A 219 3.64 -4.79 -18.08
C ILE A 219 4.72 -4.57 -19.14
N TRP A 220 5.52 -5.58 -19.45
CA TRP A 220 6.52 -5.48 -20.51
C TRP A 220 5.91 -5.18 -21.88
N CYS A 221 4.79 -5.81 -22.21
CA CYS A 221 4.12 -5.63 -23.50
C CYS A 221 3.31 -4.33 -23.59
N PHE A 222 2.59 -3.95 -22.52
CA PHE A 222 1.53 -2.96 -22.61
C PHE A 222 1.81 -1.63 -21.90
N LEU A 223 2.74 -1.59 -20.91
CA LEU A 223 3.03 -0.35 -20.19
C LEU A 223 3.93 0.55 -21.04
N PRO A 224 3.45 1.74 -21.47
CA PRO A 224 4.31 2.75 -22.08
C PRO A 224 5.18 3.43 -21.02
N GLU A 225 6.29 4.04 -21.45
CA GLU A 225 7.06 4.91 -20.56
C GLU A 225 6.29 6.22 -20.34
N THR A 226 6.00 6.54 -19.09
CA THR A 226 5.25 7.75 -18.71
C THR A 226 6.14 8.89 -18.30
N LEU A 227 7.44 8.63 -18.05
CA LEU A 227 8.42 9.65 -17.70
C LEU A 227 9.43 9.86 -18.85
N PRO A 228 9.23 10.89 -19.69
CA PRO A 228 10.14 11.17 -20.80
C PRO A 228 11.57 11.48 -20.30
N PRO A 229 12.62 11.19 -21.08
CA PRO A 229 14.02 11.42 -20.68
C PRO A 229 14.31 12.83 -20.19
N GLN A 230 13.67 13.84 -20.79
CA GLN A 230 13.84 15.25 -20.43
C GLN A 230 13.32 15.60 -19.03
N LYS A 231 12.39 14.79 -18.51
CA LYS A 231 11.78 14.98 -17.18
C LYS A 231 12.39 14.07 -16.10
N ARG A 232 13.39 13.25 -16.45
CA ARG A 232 14.08 12.37 -15.51
C ARG A 232 15.02 13.16 -14.61
N ALA A 233 15.21 12.66 -13.39
CA ALA A 233 16.24 13.20 -12.50
C ALA A 233 17.65 12.85 -13.03
N PRO A 234 18.65 13.75 -12.91
CA PRO A 234 19.96 13.54 -13.52
C PRO A 234 20.76 12.39 -12.90
N SER A 235 20.60 12.14 -11.63
CA SER A 235 21.22 11.00 -10.93
C SER A 235 20.53 10.74 -9.58
N VAL A 236 20.60 9.48 -9.09
CA VAL A 236 20.39 9.20 -7.68
C VAL A 236 21.70 9.51 -6.97
N SER A 237 21.77 10.58 -6.19
CA SER A 237 22.95 10.82 -5.35
C SER A 237 22.95 9.79 -4.22
N LEU A 238 23.73 8.73 -4.38
CA LEU A 238 23.89 7.64 -3.41
C LEU A 238 24.80 8.00 -2.23
N GLY A 239 24.96 9.30 -1.93
CA GLY A 239 25.69 9.77 -0.77
C GLY A 239 25.01 9.36 0.54
N PHE A 240 25.78 9.21 1.62
CA PHE A 240 25.27 8.81 2.95
C PHE A 240 24.07 9.67 3.41
N ARG A 241 24.08 10.97 3.17
CA ARG A 241 22.97 11.88 3.50
C ARG A 241 21.70 11.56 2.70
N ALA A 242 21.83 11.25 1.41
CA ALA A 242 20.69 10.87 0.58
C ALA A 242 20.08 9.53 1.04
N ALA A 243 20.91 8.57 1.42
CA ALA A 243 20.44 7.31 2.00
C ALA A 243 19.71 7.55 3.33
N VAL A 244 20.24 8.40 4.21
CA VAL A 244 19.55 8.79 5.47
C VAL A 244 18.22 9.48 5.19
N ASP A 245 18.15 10.37 4.21
CA ASP A 245 16.91 11.07 3.83
C ASP A 245 15.83 10.12 3.31
N LEU A 246 16.21 9.00 2.71
CA LEU A 246 15.29 7.99 2.17
C LEU A 246 14.92 6.89 3.18
N LEU A 247 15.75 6.64 4.20
CA LEU A 247 15.58 5.50 5.10
C LEU A 247 15.21 5.89 6.54
N SER A 248 15.48 7.11 6.97
CA SER A 248 15.14 7.56 8.32
C SER A 248 13.64 7.89 8.43
N PRO A 249 12.90 7.33 9.41
CA PRO A 249 11.47 7.64 9.63
C PRO A 249 11.21 9.14 9.80
N LEU A 250 12.07 9.85 10.53
CA LEU A 250 11.94 11.28 10.77
C LEU A 250 12.22 12.09 9.49
N ALA A 251 13.21 11.69 8.70
CA ALA A 251 13.53 12.33 7.43
C ALA A 251 12.40 12.11 6.40
N LEU A 252 11.78 10.94 6.39
CA LEU A 252 10.62 10.64 5.55
C LEU A 252 9.39 11.47 5.94
N LEU A 253 9.09 11.62 7.24
CA LEU A 253 8.02 12.50 7.71
C LEU A 253 8.26 13.96 7.35
N ARG A 254 9.53 14.38 7.30
CA ARG A 254 9.93 15.72 6.86
C ARG A 254 10.05 15.86 5.35
N PHE A 255 9.86 14.78 4.57
CA PHE A 255 10.10 14.75 3.12
C PHE A 255 11.47 15.32 2.74
N SER A 256 12.50 14.94 3.51
CA SER A 256 13.85 15.51 3.38
C SER A 256 14.45 15.26 2.00
N ALA A 257 14.25 14.06 1.41
CA ALA A 257 14.73 13.73 0.07
C ALA A 257 14.07 14.62 -1.01
N VAL A 258 12.80 14.98 -0.85
CA VAL A 258 12.07 15.87 -1.76
C VAL A 258 12.52 17.33 -1.57
N ALA A 259 12.76 17.73 -0.32
CA ALA A 259 13.20 19.09 0.00
C ALA A 259 14.64 19.40 -0.50
N ARG A 260 15.48 18.38 -0.62
CA ARG A 260 16.87 18.48 -1.12
C ARG A 260 17.03 18.00 -2.56
N GLY A 261 15.94 17.61 -3.20
CA GLY A 261 15.95 17.12 -4.57
C GLY A 261 16.16 18.21 -5.63
N PRO A 262 16.13 17.82 -6.92
CA PRO A 262 16.43 18.75 -8.02
C PRO A 262 15.46 19.92 -8.15
N ASP A 263 14.22 19.78 -7.70
CA ASP A 263 13.18 20.82 -7.79
C ASP A 263 12.48 20.95 -6.42
N PRO A 264 13.11 21.61 -5.41
CA PRO A 264 12.55 21.69 -4.08
C PRO A 264 11.24 22.51 -4.08
N PRO A 265 10.16 21.99 -3.44
CA PRO A 265 8.92 22.74 -3.31
C PRO A 265 9.12 23.97 -2.41
N THR A 266 8.33 25.02 -2.62
CA THR A 266 8.33 26.19 -1.74
C THR A 266 8.02 25.81 -0.28
N GLY A 267 8.48 26.59 0.68
CA GLY A 267 8.32 26.27 2.11
C GLY A 267 6.87 25.99 2.52
N VAL A 268 5.90 26.72 1.99
CA VAL A 268 4.46 26.52 2.23
C VAL A 268 4.00 25.16 1.67
N ARG A 269 4.40 24.85 0.42
CA ARG A 269 4.06 23.55 -0.21
C ARG A 269 4.69 22.39 0.55
N LEU A 270 5.95 22.54 0.97
CA LEU A 270 6.64 21.52 1.76
C LEU A 270 5.97 21.31 3.13
N GLY A 271 5.53 22.39 3.79
CA GLY A 271 4.76 22.31 5.03
C GLY A 271 3.46 21.53 4.87
N SER A 272 2.71 21.81 3.81
CA SER A 272 1.49 21.07 3.47
C SER A 272 1.77 19.59 3.16
N LEU A 273 2.83 19.30 2.41
CA LEU A 273 3.24 17.93 2.10
C LEU A 273 3.62 17.12 3.35
N ARG A 274 4.35 17.73 4.29
CA ARG A 274 4.68 17.15 5.61
C ARG A 274 3.42 16.84 6.41
N GLY A 275 2.49 17.80 6.47
CA GLY A 275 1.21 17.60 7.14
C GLY A 275 0.39 16.47 6.55
N LEU A 276 0.30 16.38 5.21
CA LEU A 276 -0.40 15.29 4.52
C LEU A 276 0.27 13.94 4.73
N GLY A 277 1.61 13.88 4.74
CA GLY A 277 2.36 12.67 5.05
C GLY A 277 2.14 12.19 6.49
N LEU A 278 2.11 13.11 7.44
CA LEU A 278 1.80 12.81 8.85
C LEU A 278 0.36 12.29 9.01
N VAL A 279 -0.61 12.93 8.34
CA VAL A 279 -2.00 12.44 8.32
C VAL A 279 -2.08 11.02 7.74
N TYR A 280 -1.38 10.76 6.64
CA TYR A 280 -1.36 9.44 6.00
C TYR A 280 -0.76 8.37 6.92
N PHE A 281 0.35 8.72 7.61
CA PHE A 281 0.99 7.83 8.58
C PHE A 281 0.07 7.54 9.77
N LEU A 282 -0.47 8.56 10.43
CA LEU A 282 -1.34 8.42 11.60
C LEU A 282 -2.61 7.64 11.25
N TYR A 283 -3.23 7.96 10.12
CA TYR A 283 -4.41 7.23 9.65
C TYR A 283 -4.11 5.74 9.47
N LEU A 284 -3.05 5.39 8.70
CA LEU A 284 -2.72 3.99 8.45
C LEU A 284 -2.21 3.26 9.70
N PHE A 285 -1.54 3.95 10.62
CA PHE A 285 -1.13 3.39 11.90
C PHE A 285 -2.34 2.93 12.72
N LEU A 286 -3.32 3.79 12.91
CA LEU A 286 -4.54 3.47 13.63
C LEU A 286 -5.38 2.43 12.89
N PHE A 287 -5.56 2.63 11.57
CA PHE A 287 -6.39 1.77 10.74
C PHE A 287 -5.86 0.33 10.68
N SER A 288 -4.56 0.13 10.43
CA SER A 288 -3.97 -1.22 10.39
C SER A 288 -3.99 -1.92 11.75
N GLY A 289 -3.89 -1.18 12.83
CA GLY A 289 -4.04 -1.69 14.18
C GLY A 289 -5.46 -2.20 14.46
N LEU A 290 -6.47 -1.42 14.08
CA LEU A 290 -7.87 -1.83 14.21
C LEU A 290 -8.20 -3.05 13.33
N GLU A 291 -7.73 -3.05 12.08
CA GLU A 291 -7.90 -4.17 11.15
C GLU A 291 -7.32 -5.47 11.72
N PHE A 292 -6.13 -5.41 12.29
CA PHE A 292 -5.47 -6.55 12.89
C PHE A 292 -6.22 -7.07 14.13
N THR A 293 -6.59 -6.17 15.05
CA THR A 293 -7.28 -6.55 16.30
C THR A 293 -8.72 -6.96 16.07
N LEU A 294 -9.34 -6.60 14.94
CA LEU A 294 -10.68 -7.04 14.56
C LEU A 294 -10.78 -8.57 14.51
N SER A 295 -9.75 -9.27 14.03
CA SER A 295 -9.71 -10.73 14.01
C SER A 295 -9.79 -11.34 15.42
N PHE A 296 -9.13 -10.74 16.40
CA PHE A 296 -9.22 -11.17 17.80
C PHE A 296 -10.62 -10.88 18.37
N LEU A 297 -11.14 -9.68 18.14
CA LEU A 297 -12.44 -9.26 18.68
C LEU A 297 -13.58 -10.14 18.19
N VAL A 298 -13.68 -10.42 16.90
CA VAL A 298 -14.78 -11.22 16.34
C VAL A 298 -14.68 -12.68 16.77
N HIS A 299 -13.48 -13.21 16.98
CA HIS A 299 -13.32 -14.54 17.57
C HIS A 299 -13.70 -14.55 19.06
N GLN A 300 -13.20 -13.60 19.84
CA GLN A 300 -13.42 -13.54 21.29
C GLN A 300 -14.88 -13.28 21.67
N ARG A 301 -15.55 -12.36 20.95
CA ARG A 301 -16.91 -11.90 21.30
C ARG A 301 -18.02 -12.66 20.60
N PHE A 302 -17.82 -12.98 19.32
CA PHE A 302 -18.86 -13.59 18.48
C PHE A 302 -18.56 -15.05 18.13
N GLN A 303 -17.41 -15.60 18.59
CA GLN A 303 -16.97 -16.97 18.31
C GLN A 303 -16.89 -17.29 16.80
N PHE A 304 -16.56 -16.29 15.98
CA PHE A 304 -16.48 -16.47 14.53
C PHE A 304 -15.47 -17.55 14.17
N SER A 305 -15.91 -18.50 13.38
CA SER A 305 -15.06 -19.49 12.71
C SER A 305 -14.14 -18.83 11.69
N ARG A 306 -13.15 -19.56 11.15
CA ARG A 306 -12.30 -19.05 10.04
C ARG A 306 -13.12 -18.65 8.81
N VAL A 307 -14.17 -19.42 8.50
CA VAL A 307 -15.05 -19.16 7.37
C VAL A 307 -15.86 -17.88 7.56
N GLU A 308 -16.40 -17.66 8.77
CA GLU A 308 -17.17 -16.45 9.08
C GLU A 308 -16.29 -15.20 9.09
N GLN A 309 -15.04 -15.27 9.56
CA GLN A 309 -14.07 -14.19 9.41
C GLN A 309 -13.75 -13.92 7.93
N GLY A 310 -13.60 -14.97 7.14
CA GLY A 310 -13.41 -14.83 5.69
C GLY A 310 -14.59 -14.10 5.02
N LYS A 311 -15.83 -14.47 5.37
CA LYS A 311 -17.04 -13.77 4.88
C LYS A 311 -17.08 -12.31 5.32
N MET A 312 -16.68 -12.01 6.55
CA MET A 312 -16.58 -10.63 7.05
C MET A 312 -15.57 -9.80 6.24
N PHE A 313 -14.36 -10.31 6.02
CA PHE A 313 -13.36 -9.60 5.20
C PHE A 313 -13.77 -9.49 3.74
N PHE A 314 -14.47 -10.50 3.20
CA PHE A 314 -15.07 -10.43 1.87
C PHE A 314 -16.10 -9.30 1.78
N PHE A 315 -16.98 -9.17 2.77
CA PHE A 315 -17.95 -8.07 2.85
C PHE A 315 -17.27 -6.70 2.89
N ILE A 316 -16.23 -6.54 3.72
CA ILE A 316 -15.43 -5.31 3.82
C ILE A 316 -14.81 -4.98 2.45
N GLY A 317 -14.15 -5.94 1.82
CA GLY A 317 -13.46 -5.76 0.54
C GLY A 317 -14.43 -5.42 -0.60
N LEU A 318 -15.56 -6.12 -0.69
CA LEU A 318 -16.59 -5.85 -1.69
C LEU A 318 -17.22 -4.46 -1.50
N THR A 319 -17.52 -4.08 -0.26
CA THR A 319 -18.04 -2.75 0.07
C THR A 319 -17.04 -1.66 -0.33
N MET A 320 -15.75 -1.86 0.01
CA MET A 320 -14.68 -0.93 -0.38
C MET A 320 -14.58 -0.80 -1.91
N ALA A 321 -14.57 -1.91 -2.65
CA ALA A 321 -14.49 -1.90 -4.12
C ALA A 321 -15.67 -1.15 -4.74
N THR A 322 -16.87 -1.37 -4.22
CA THR A 322 -18.10 -0.69 -4.69
C THR A 322 -18.02 0.81 -4.45
N ILE A 323 -17.61 1.24 -3.24
CA ILE A 323 -17.48 2.66 -2.90
C ILE A 323 -16.38 3.33 -3.72
N GLN A 324 -15.25 2.68 -3.92
CA GLN A 324 -14.16 3.19 -4.73
C GLN A 324 -14.56 3.34 -6.20
N GLY A 325 -15.23 2.34 -6.75
CA GLY A 325 -15.72 2.36 -8.14
C GLY A 325 -16.85 3.35 -8.39
N ALA A 326 -17.79 3.48 -7.45
CA ALA A 326 -18.99 4.30 -7.64
C ALA A 326 -18.83 5.74 -7.11
N TYR A 327 -18.24 5.92 -5.92
CA TYR A 327 -18.17 7.20 -5.22
C TYR A 327 -16.79 7.87 -5.31
N ALA A 328 -15.73 7.19 -4.85
CA ALA A 328 -14.41 7.82 -4.76
C ALA A 328 -13.91 8.30 -6.13
N ARG A 329 -14.17 7.54 -7.20
CA ARG A 329 -13.83 7.91 -8.58
C ARG A 329 -14.56 9.18 -9.09
N ARG A 330 -15.70 9.53 -8.50
CA ARG A 330 -16.52 10.70 -8.89
C ARG A 330 -16.21 11.96 -8.05
N ILE A 331 -15.31 11.86 -7.08
CA ILE A 331 -14.91 13.03 -6.28
C ILE A 331 -14.22 14.04 -7.21
N ARG A 332 -14.74 15.27 -7.20
CA ARG A 332 -14.18 16.35 -8.02
C ARG A 332 -12.79 16.74 -7.52
N PRO A 333 -11.84 17.03 -8.42
CA PRO A 333 -10.55 17.59 -8.04
C PRO A 333 -10.72 18.84 -7.17
N GLY A 334 -9.96 18.90 -6.07
CA GLY A 334 -10.05 19.97 -5.07
C GLY A 334 -11.05 19.71 -3.93
N ARG A 335 -11.87 18.63 -4.01
CA ARG A 335 -12.76 18.21 -2.91
C ARG A 335 -12.26 16.98 -2.16
N GLU A 336 -11.09 16.45 -2.53
CA GLU A 336 -10.51 15.24 -1.94
C GLU A 336 -10.29 15.40 -0.43
N ILE A 337 -9.72 16.52 0.01
CA ILE A 337 -9.48 16.79 1.45
C ILE A 337 -10.79 16.83 2.24
N ALA A 338 -11.85 17.42 1.67
CA ALA A 338 -13.16 17.43 2.32
C ALA A 338 -13.75 16.03 2.45
N ALA A 339 -13.57 15.17 1.42
CA ALA A 339 -13.98 13.77 1.45
C ALA A 339 -13.20 12.99 2.51
N VAL A 340 -11.88 13.18 2.61
CA VAL A 340 -11.03 12.56 3.63
C VAL A 340 -11.45 12.96 5.04
N LYS A 341 -11.72 14.26 5.28
CA LYS A 341 -12.19 14.73 6.58
C LYS A 341 -13.48 14.03 7.02
N ARG A 342 -14.47 13.92 6.11
CA ARG A 342 -15.73 13.21 6.39
C ARG A 342 -15.49 11.72 6.65
N ALA A 343 -14.62 11.07 5.85
CA ALA A 343 -14.29 9.68 6.01
C ALA A 343 -13.61 9.37 7.34
N ILE A 344 -12.66 10.22 7.78
CA ILE A 344 -12.02 10.07 9.11
C ILE A 344 -13.03 10.28 10.24
N LEU A 345 -13.94 11.24 10.12
CA LEU A 345 -15.01 11.43 11.11
C LEU A 345 -15.94 10.21 11.21
N LEU A 346 -16.21 9.50 10.10
CA LEU A 346 -16.99 8.27 10.11
C LEU A 346 -16.28 7.10 10.81
N LEU A 347 -14.94 7.10 10.88
CA LEU A 347 -14.20 6.08 11.61
C LEU A 347 -14.39 6.16 13.12
N ILE A 348 -14.72 7.33 13.66
CA ILE A 348 -14.96 7.50 15.10
C ILE A 348 -16.16 6.64 15.53
N PRO A 349 -17.38 6.86 15.03
CA PRO A 349 -18.51 6.00 15.38
C PRO A 349 -18.32 4.55 14.91
N ALA A 350 -17.65 4.32 13.76
CA ALA A 350 -17.34 2.97 13.31
C ALA A 350 -16.53 2.18 14.34
N SER A 351 -15.47 2.78 14.88
CA SER A 351 -14.61 2.17 15.90
C SER A 351 -15.39 1.91 17.19
N LEU A 352 -16.26 2.85 17.60
CA LEU A 352 -17.10 2.68 18.78
C LEU A 352 -18.11 1.54 18.59
N PHE A 353 -18.80 1.47 17.45
CA PHE A 353 -19.74 0.37 17.16
C PHE A 353 -19.05 -1.01 17.16
N VAL A 354 -17.85 -1.11 16.58
CA VAL A 354 -17.07 -2.35 16.62
C VAL A 354 -16.59 -2.67 18.02
N GLY A 355 -16.04 -1.69 18.75
CA GLY A 355 -15.47 -1.89 20.09
C GLY A 355 -16.51 -2.20 21.18
N TRP A 356 -17.69 -1.58 21.09
CA TRP A 356 -18.76 -1.71 22.11
C TRP A 356 -19.93 -2.58 21.67
N GLY A 357 -20.11 -2.84 20.37
CA GLY A 357 -21.22 -3.63 19.86
C GLY A 357 -21.18 -5.08 20.34
N HIS A 358 -22.30 -5.57 20.85
CA HIS A 358 -22.49 -6.95 21.30
C HIS A 358 -23.41 -7.73 20.36
N THR A 359 -23.99 -7.12 19.35
CA THR A 359 -24.88 -7.74 18.39
C THR A 359 -24.32 -7.67 16.98
N LEU A 360 -24.65 -8.65 16.14
CA LEU A 360 -24.20 -8.69 14.74
C LEU A 360 -24.65 -7.48 13.92
N PRO A 361 -25.87 -6.94 14.06
CA PRO A 361 -26.26 -5.73 13.33
C PRO A 361 -25.41 -4.49 13.66
N ILE A 362 -25.05 -4.30 14.96
CA ILE A 362 -24.19 -3.18 15.37
C ILE A 362 -22.77 -3.37 14.81
N LEU A 363 -22.23 -4.59 14.87
CA LEU A 363 -20.95 -4.92 14.23
C LEU A 363 -21.01 -4.64 12.74
N GLY A 364 -22.07 -5.09 12.04
CA GLY A 364 -22.26 -4.88 10.61
C GLY A 364 -22.31 -3.39 10.23
N LEU A 365 -23.03 -2.57 11.01
CA LEU A 365 -23.05 -1.11 10.81
C LEU A 365 -21.66 -0.50 11.00
N GLY A 366 -20.94 -0.90 12.06
CA GLY A 366 -19.57 -0.46 12.29
C GLY A 366 -18.64 -0.80 11.14
N LEU A 367 -18.71 -2.05 10.62
CA LEU A 367 -17.93 -2.50 9.47
C LEU A 367 -18.28 -1.78 8.17
N LEU A 368 -19.55 -1.43 7.96
CA LEU A 368 -19.99 -0.65 6.81
C LEU A 368 -19.36 0.75 6.82
N LEU A 369 -19.42 1.46 7.95
CA LEU A 369 -18.81 2.78 8.11
C LEU A 369 -17.27 2.70 8.01
N TYR A 370 -16.66 1.65 8.58
CA TYR A 370 -15.24 1.37 8.46
C TYR A 370 -14.82 1.19 6.99
N SER A 371 -15.57 0.38 6.23
CA SER A 371 -15.30 0.12 4.82
C SER A 371 -15.44 1.39 3.97
N TRP A 372 -16.43 2.25 4.29
CA TRP A 372 -16.59 3.55 3.63
C TRP A 372 -15.34 4.43 3.79
N ALA A 373 -14.88 4.56 5.01
CA ALA A 373 -13.70 5.38 5.30
C ALA A 373 -12.43 4.82 4.64
N ALA A 374 -12.23 3.49 4.72
CA ALA A 374 -11.12 2.80 4.10
C ALA A 374 -11.08 3.01 2.57
N ALA A 375 -12.25 2.99 1.93
CA ALA A 375 -12.37 3.18 0.49
C ALA A 375 -11.96 4.58 0.00
N VAL A 376 -12.10 5.61 0.84
CA VAL A 376 -11.96 7.01 0.43
C VAL A 376 -10.61 7.61 0.82
N VAL A 377 -10.11 7.35 2.04
CA VAL A 377 -8.98 8.09 2.62
C VAL A 377 -7.70 7.91 1.83
N VAL A 378 -7.27 6.68 1.58
CA VAL A 378 -5.99 6.38 0.93
C VAL A 378 -5.94 6.88 -0.52
N PRO A 379 -6.91 6.61 -1.40
CA PRO A 379 -6.90 7.12 -2.76
C PRO A 379 -6.90 8.65 -2.83
N CYS A 380 -7.74 9.31 -2.03
CA CYS A 380 -7.85 10.76 -2.02
C CYS A 380 -6.56 11.43 -1.50
N LEU A 381 -5.97 10.95 -0.41
CA LEU A 381 -4.69 11.49 0.07
C LEU A 381 -3.57 11.27 -0.94
N SER A 382 -3.50 10.10 -1.56
CA SER A 382 -2.51 9.82 -2.61
C SER A 382 -2.67 10.74 -3.81
N SER A 383 -3.92 11.03 -4.23
CA SER A 383 -4.22 11.98 -5.31
C SER A 383 -3.75 13.40 -4.98
N VAL A 384 -4.02 13.86 -3.77
CA VAL A 384 -3.61 15.20 -3.31
C VAL A 384 -2.09 15.30 -3.25
N VAL A 385 -1.41 14.34 -2.59
CA VAL A 385 0.06 14.32 -2.46
C VAL A 385 0.74 14.28 -3.82
N ALA A 386 0.21 13.52 -4.78
CA ALA A 386 0.73 13.46 -6.15
C ALA A 386 0.75 14.83 -6.87
N GLY A 387 -0.10 15.76 -6.45
CA GLY A 387 -0.14 17.15 -6.97
C GLY A 387 1.00 18.03 -6.48
N TYR A 388 1.66 17.69 -5.37
CA TYR A 388 2.75 18.48 -4.80
C TYR A 388 4.13 18.18 -5.41
N GLY A 389 4.31 17.00 -6.01
CA GLY A 389 5.59 16.60 -6.61
C GLY A 389 5.82 17.21 -7.99
N SER A 390 7.04 17.73 -8.24
CA SER A 390 7.49 18.06 -9.59
C SER A 390 7.58 16.81 -10.47
N PRO A 391 7.56 16.91 -11.81
CA PRO A 391 7.71 15.75 -12.69
C PRO A 391 8.96 14.90 -12.40
N ARG A 392 10.06 15.54 -11.97
CA ARG A 392 11.34 14.89 -11.66
C ARG A 392 11.39 14.20 -10.29
N GLN A 393 10.39 14.44 -9.43
CA GLN A 393 10.39 13.95 -8.04
C GLN A 393 9.13 13.15 -7.67
N LYS A 394 8.20 12.94 -8.61
CA LYS A 394 6.94 12.23 -8.30
C LYS A 394 7.16 10.83 -7.76
N GLY A 395 8.13 10.09 -8.28
CA GLY A 395 8.50 8.77 -7.77
C GLY A 395 9.00 8.83 -6.33
N THR A 396 9.89 9.78 -6.03
CA THR A 396 10.40 9.99 -4.67
C THR A 396 9.28 10.39 -3.71
N VAL A 397 8.37 11.29 -4.12
CA VAL A 397 7.21 11.70 -3.29
C VAL A 397 6.29 10.53 -3.00
N MET A 398 5.92 9.75 -4.03
CA MET A 398 5.02 8.61 -3.87
C MET A 398 5.71 7.45 -3.15
N GLY A 399 7.00 7.23 -3.38
CA GLY A 399 7.82 6.28 -2.64
C GLY A 399 7.90 6.62 -1.15
N THR A 400 8.13 7.88 -0.82
CA THR A 400 8.13 8.37 0.58
C THR A 400 6.76 8.17 1.23
N LEU A 401 5.67 8.50 0.55
CA LEU A 401 4.32 8.31 1.08
C LEU A 401 4.02 6.82 1.34
N ARG A 402 4.40 5.94 0.41
CA ARG A 402 4.24 4.48 0.56
C ARG A 402 5.10 3.92 1.68
N SER A 403 6.31 4.44 1.84
CA SER A 403 7.20 4.08 2.94
C SER A 403 6.57 4.43 4.30
N LEU A 404 6.03 5.63 4.45
CA LEU A 404 5.30 6.03 5.66
C LEU A 404 4.12 5.09 5.95
N GLY A 405 3.37 4.71 4.92
CA GLY A 405 2.28 3.73 5.06
C GLY A 405 2.77 2.33 5.41
N ALA A 406 3.91 1.90 4.90
CA ALA A 406 4.51 0.62 5.24
C ALA A 406 5.01 0.59 6.69
N LEU A 407 5.65 1.67 7.16
CA LEU A 407 6.04 1.83 8.56
C LEU A 407 4.82 1.79 9.49
N ALA A 408 3.76 2.48 9.13
CA ALA A 408 2.50 2.45 9.88
C ALA A 408 1.93 1.03 10.02
N ARG A 409 1.93 0.26 8.92
CA ARG A 409 1.49 -1.15 8.92
C ARG A 409 2.46 -2.11 9.60
N ALA A 410 3.73 -1.76 9.72
CA ALA A 410 4.69 -2.55 10.48
C ALA A 410 4.49 -2.41 11.99
N VAL A 411 4.23 -1.19 12.47
CA VAL A 411 4.17 -0.87 13.90
C VAL A 411 2.74 -0.91 14.44
N GLY A 412 1.75 -0.48 13.65
CA GLY A 412 0.34 -0.37 14.06
C GLY A 412 -0.24 -1.65 14.67
N PRO A 413 -0.15 -2.81 13.99
CA PRO A 413 -0.65 -4.09 14.52
C PRO A 413 -0.03 -4.49 15.85
N VAL A 414 1.27 -4.29 16.03
CA VAL A 414 2.00 -4.64 17.26
C VAL A 414 1.52 -3.79 18.44
N VAL A 415 1.44 -2.47 18.24
CA VAL A 415 0.95 -1.53 19.28
C VAL A 415 -0.51 -1.78 19.60
N ALA A 416 -1.36 -1.96 18.58
CA ALA A 416 -2.78 -2.21 18.79
C ALA A 416 -3.05 -3.55 19.46
N ALA A 417 -2.31 -4.62 19.13
CA ALA A 417 -2.40 -5.91 19.82
C ALA A 417 -2.04 -5.76 21.30
N SER A 418 -0.96 -5.02 21.60
CA SER A 418 -0.57 -4.74 22.98
C SER A 418 -1.67 -4.00 23.74
N ALA A 419 -2.20 -2.92 23.17
CA ALA A 419 -3.29 -2.15 23.77
C ALA A 419 -4.57 -3.01 23.94
N TYR A 420 -4.87 -3.86 22.95
CA TYR A 420 -6.05 -4.75 22.98
C TYR A 420 -5.99 -5.76 24.13
N TRP A 421 -4.86 -6.44 24.31
CA TRP A 421 -4.73 -7.48 25.33
C TRP A 421 -4.48 -6.93 26.73
N LEU A 422 -3.74 -5.80 26.86
CA LEU A 422 -3.47 -5.17 28.17
C LEU A 422 -4.65 -4.38 28.72
N ALA A 423 -5.38 -3.67 27.85
CA ALA A 423 -6.45 -2.76 28.30
C ALA A 423 -7.88 -3.23 27.88
N GLY A 424 -7.97 -4.27 27.08
CA GLY A 424 -9.24 -4.81 26.57
C GLY A 424 -9.75 -4.11 25.32
N ALA A 425 -10.61 -4.83 24.58
CA ALA A 425 -11.16 -4.39 23.29
C ALA A 425 -11.86 -3.00 23.38
N ARG A 426 -12.71 -2.79 24.39
CA ARG A 426 -13.47 -1.53 24.54
C ARG A 426 -12.53 -0.32 24.65
N VAL A 427 -11.51 -0.42 25.51
CA VAL A 427 -10.54 0.67 25.70
C VAL A 427 -9.73 0.88 24.45
N CYS A 428 -9.20 -0.18 23.83
CA CYS A 428 -8.41 -0.09 22.61
C CYS A 428 -9.17 0.65 21.49
N TYR A 429 -10.40 0.25 21.19
CA TYR A 429 -11.22 0.87 20.15
C TYR A 429 -11.68 2.30 20.49
N THR A 430 -11.94 2.59 21.76
CA THR A 430 -12.29 3.97 22.21
C THR A 430 -11.10 4.89 22.09
N VAL A 431 -9.91 4.46 22.50
CA VAL A 431 -8.67 5.24 22.35
C VAL A 431 -8.36 5.48 20.86
N CYS A 432 -8.49 4.45 20.01
CA CYS A 432 -8.32 4.63 18.57
C CYS A 432 -9.35 5.61 17.99
N ALA A 433 -10.62 5.55 18.41
CA ALA A 433 -11.65 6.50 18.00
C ALA A 433 -11.26 7.95 18.35
N ALA A 434 -10.78 8.19 19.58
CA ALA A 434 -10.29 9.50 20.01
C ALA A 434 -9.05 9.94 19.21
N LEU A 435 -8.11 9.04 18.97
CA LEU A 435 -6.88 9.33 18.23
C LEU A 435 -7.14 9.69 16.76
N PHE A 436 -8.24 9.26 16.12
CA PHE A 436 -8.63 9.73 14.79
C PHE A 436 -8.93 11.23 14.71
N LEU A 437 -9.16 11.90 15.83
CA LEU A 437 -9.25 13.35 15.88
C LEU A 437 -7.93 14.05 15.55
N LEU A 438 -6.77 13.41 15.78
CA LEU A 438 -5.47 13.99 15.45
C LEU A 438 -5.30 14.23 13.94
N PRO A 439 -5.39 13.21 13.06
CA PRO A 439 -5.29 13.43 11.63
C PRO A 439 -6.42 14.35 11.10
N PHE A 440 -7.61 14.31 11.69
CA PHE A 440 -8.68 15.24 11.35
C PHE A 440 -8.30 16.69 11.68
N SER A 441 -7.75 16.96 12.87
CA SER A 441 -7.34 18.30 13.29
C SER A 441 -6.22 18.85 12.41
N ILE A 442 -5.21 18.01 12.07
CA ILE A 442 -4.14 18.40 11.15
C ILE A 442 -4.72 18.76 9.78
N LEU A 443 -5.65 17.97 9.24
CA LEU A 443 -6.31 18.29 7.97
C LEU A 443 -7.14 19.57 8.04
N ARG A 444 -7.66 19.94 9.20
CA ARG A 444 -8.42 21.20 9.38
C ARG A 444 -7.48 22.41 9.25
N THR A 445 -6.27 22.34 9.78
CA THR A 445 -5.27 23.41 9.70
C THR A 445 -4.64 23.56 8.31
N LEU A 446 -4.60 22.49 7.51
CA LEU A 446 -4.03 22.49 6.16
C LEU A 446 -4.97 23.07 5.08
N SER A 447 -6.10 23.61 5.44
CA SER A 447 -7.26 23.83 4.58
C SER A 447 -7.18 24.93 3.51
N PRO A 448 -6.34 25.98 3.48
CA PRO A 448 -6.40 26.99 2.42
C PRO A 448 -5.41 26.77 1.25
N ALA A 449 -4.31 26.05 1.44
CA ALA A 449 -3.24 25.97 0.45
C ALA A 449 -3.60 25.16 -0.82
N ALA A 450 -4.64 24.35 -0.78
CA ALA A 450 -5.12 23.60 -1.97
C ALA A 450 -5.90 24.49 -2.96
N GLN A 451 -6.30 25.69 -2.57
CA GLN A 451 -6.99 26.65 -3.45
C GLN A 451 -6.02 27.51 -4.27
N THR A 452 -4.78 27.70 -3.81
CA THR A 452 -3.74 28.46 -4.50
C THR A 452 -3.15 27.72 -5.70
N LEU A 453 -3.33 26.40 -5.83
CA LEU A 453 -2.96 25.61 -7.02
C LEU A 453 -3.84 25.92 -8.26
N LYS A 454 -4.86 26.77 -8.15
CA LYS A 454 -5.68 27.24 -9.27
C LYS A 454 -5.30 28.65 -9.78
N ALA A 455 -4.38 29.34 -9.11
CA ALA A 455 -4.04 30.73 -9.41
C ALA A 455 -2.64 30.93 -10.03
N GLU A 456 -1.86 29.84 -10.22
CA GLU A 456 -0.63 29.79 -11.01
C GLU A 456 -0.77 28.75 -12.15
#